data_311c4e3ad9dae7a501ae1cc437a4c8b5
#
_entry.id   311c4e3ad9dae7a501ae1cc437a4c8b5
#
_cell.length_a   1.000
_cell.length_b   1.000
_cell.length_c   1.000
_cell.angle_alpha   90.00
_cell.angle_beta   90.00
_cell.angle_gamma   90.00
#
_symmetry.space_group_name_H-M   'P 1'
#
loop_
_entity.id
_entity.type
_entity.pdbx_description
1 polymer ?
#
loop_
_entity_poly.entity_id
_entity_poly.type
_entity_poly.pdbx_seq_one_letter_code
_entity_poly.pdbx_strand_id
1 'polypeptide(L)'
;GRDFTPGELLGCVSGELGLRKFLEERGHTLVVTSDKDGEGCVADKELVDADIVISQPFFPYYVTRELMESAPKLKMAITAGIGSDHVDLQAAMDHKIDVVEVTYCNSRSVAEHIVMQILVLVRDFTTQHQIVNDGGWHIADAVSRSYDVEGMHIGTIAAGRIGYDVLRKMHPFDVHLHYF
;
A
#
# COMPACT_ATOMS: atom_id res chain seq x y z
N GLY A 1 -10.31 -1.32 -21.46
CA GLY A 1 -9.51 -0.73 -20.41
C GLY A 1 -9.34 0.74 -20.68
N ARG A 2 -9.31 1.56 -19.65
CA ARG A 2 -8.86 2.96 -19.82
C ARG A 2 -7.34 2.94 -19.89
N ASP A 3 -6.78 3.57 -20.92
CA ASP A 3 -5.37 3.89 -20.94
C ASP A 3 -5.14 4.99 -19.91
N PHE A 4 -4.40 4.69 -18.86
CA PHE A 4 -3.99 5.69 -17.89
C PHE A 4 -2.81 6.47 -18.45
N THR A 5 -2.93 7.77 -18.52
CA THR A 5 -1.80 8.63 -18.81
C THR A 5 -0.80 8.52 -17.65
N PRO A 6 0.50 8.32 -17.92
CA PRO A 6 1.49 8.34 -16.84
C PRO A 6 1.34 9.58 -15.98
N GLY A 7 1.20 9.39 -14.66
CA GLY A 7 0.95 10.45 -13.69
C GLY A 7 -0.50 10.78 -13.41
N GLU A 8 -1.46 10.12 -14.05
CA GLU A 8 -2.88 10.19 -13.67
C GLU A 8 -3.28 8.98 -12.84
N LEU A 9 -3.76 9.21 -11.64
CA LEU A 9 -4.35 8.20 -10.80
C LEU A 9 -5.86 8.41 -10.74
N LEU A 10 -6.63 7.45 -11.27
CA LEU A 10 -8.10 7.41 -11.23
C LEU A 10 -8.78 8.68 -11.84
N GLY A 11 -8.07 9.48 -12.64
CA GLY A 11 -8.59 10.72 -13.21
C GLY A 11 -8.92 11.81 -12.20
N CYS A 12 -8.50 11.65 -10.95
CA CYS A 12 -8.75 12.62 -9.88
C CYS A 12 -7.65 13.68 -9.77
N VAL A 13 -6.43 13.33 -10.21
CA VAL A 13 -5.22 14.16 -10.08
C VAL A 13 -4.36 13.97 -11.32
N SER A 14 -3.77 15.04 -11.79
CA SER A 14 -2.78 15.03 -12.86
C SER A 14 -1.39 14.91 -12.26
N GLY A 15 -0.54 14.10 -12.85
CA GLY A 15 0.88 13.92 -12.55
C GLY A 15 1.25 14.14 -11.10
N GLU A 16 2.09 13.31 -10.52
CA GLU A 16 2.64 13.49 -9.18
C GLU A 16 1.59 13.83 -8.10
N LEU A 17 0.33 13.44 -8.33
CA LEU A 17 -0.81 13.64 -7.40
C LEU A 17 -1.05 15.12 -6.99
N GLY A 18 -0.66 16.07 -7.84
CA GLY A 18 -0.73 17.52 -7.53
C GLY A 18 0.38 18.00 -6.58
N LEU A 19 1.29 17.12 -6.17
CA LEU A 19 2.35 17.45 -5.21
C LEU A 19 3.31 18.50 -5.75
N ARG A 20 3.68 18.42 -7.03
CA ARG A 20 4.57 19.40 -7.68
C ARG A 20 4.02 20.81 -7.53
N LYS A 21 2.78 21.04 -7.95
CA LYS A 21 2.14 22.36 -7.85
C LYS A 21 2.13 22.87 -6.41
N PHE A 22 1.75 22.00 -5.47
CA PHE A 22 1.70 22.34 -4.05
C PHE A 22 3.07 22.76 -3.50
N LEU A 23 4.14 22.08 -3.88
CA LEU A 23 5.50 22.36 -3.40
C LEU A 23 6.11 23.58 -4.09
N GLU A 24 6.01 23.67 -5.41
CA GLU A 24 6.59 24.79 -6.19
C GLU A 24 5.94 26.12 -5.84
N GLU A 25 4.63 26.18 -5.61
CA GLU A 25 3.93 27.37 -5.13
C GLU A 25 4.44 27.86 -3.75
N ARG A 26 5.15 26.99 -3.02
CA ARG A 26 5.76 27.29 -1.70
C ARG A 26 7.28 27.48 -1.76
N GLY A 27 7.82 27.54 -2.96
CA GLY A 27 9.25 27.77 -3.18
C GLY A 27 10.14 26.53 -3.02
N HIS A 28 9.56 25.33 -3.06
CA HIS A 28 10.31 24.08 -3.01
C HIS A 28 10.55 23.55 -4.43
N THR A 29 11.63 22.79 -4.62
CA THR A 29 11.92 22.06 -5.85
C THR A 29 11.54 20.61 -5.68
N LEU A 30 10.78 20.04 -6.60
CA LEU A 30 10.44 18.61 -6.62
C LEU A 30 11.13 17.93 -7.80
N VAL A 31 12.01 16.98 -7.48
CA VAL A 31 12.60 16.05 -8.45
C VAL A 31 11.88 14.72 -8.34
N VAL A 32 11.45 14.17 -9.47
CA VAL A 32 10.75 12.88 -9.53
C VAL A 32 11.52 11.97 -10.48
N THR A 33 11.84 10.77 -10.01
CA THR A 33 12.51 9.76 -10.82
C THR A 33 11.97 8.37 -10.54
N SER A 34 11.95 7.51 -11.55
CA SER A 34 11.76 6.07 -11.43
C SER A 34 13.07 5.29 -11.50
N ASP A 35 14.18 5.95 -11.83
CA ASP A 35 15.52 5.38 -11.85
C ASP A 35 16.09 5.38 -10.43
N LYS A 36 15.89 4.27 -9.74
CA LYS A 36 16.15 4.10 -8.30
C LYS A 36 16.92 2.82 -7.96
N ASP A 37 17.24 2.01 -8.97
CA ASP A 37 17.85 0.72 -8.77
C ASP A 37 19.29 0.70 -9.37
N GLY A 38 20.22 0.17 -8.59
CA GLY A 38 21.63 0.08 -8.96
C GLY A 38 22.46 1.29 -8.49
N GLU A 39 23.75 1.03 -8.34
CA GLU A 39 24.72 2.03 -7.86
C GLU A 39 24.79 3.21 -8.81
N GLY A 40 24.68 4.41 -8.27
CA GLY A 40 24.76 5.67 -9.01
C GLY A 40 23.57 5.96 -9.90
N CYS A 41 22.39 5.37 -9.62
CA CYS A 41 21.13 5.72 -10.26
C CYS A 41 20.79 7.22 -10.08
N VAL A 42 19.78 7.70 -10.78
CA VAL A 42 19.36 9.11 -10.68
C VAL A 42 18.92 9.43 -9.24
N ALA A 43 18.19 8.51 -8.58
CA ALA A 43 17.74 8.72 -7.20
C ALA A 43 18.92 8.94 -6.23
N ASP A 44 20.00 8.18 -6.35
CA ASP A 44 21.20 8.34 -5.51
C ASP A 44 21.86 9.71 -5.72
N LYS A 45 21.96 10.14 -6.98
CA LYS A 45 22.57 11.45 -7.33
C LYS A 45 21.77 12.63 -6.80
N GLU A 46 20.46 12.57 -6.94
CA GLU A 46 19.55 13.62 -6.47
C GLU A 46 19.45 13.65 -4.95
N LEU A 47 19.59 12.49 -4.29
CA LEU A 47 19.53 12.40 -2.84
C LEU A 47 20.65 13.20 -2.14
N VAL A 48 21.82 13.26 -2.74
CA VAL A 48 23.01 13.95 -2.17
C VAL A 48 22.71 15.40 -1.77
N ASP A 49 21.87 16.09 -2.54
CA ASP A 49 21.50 17.49 -2.31
C ASP A 49 20.06 17.69 -1.79
N ALA A 50 19.35 16.60 -1.53
CA ALA A 50 17.96 16.65 -1.10
C ALA A 50 17.85 16.98 0.40
N ASP A 51 16.87 17.81 0.76
CA ASP A 51 16.45 18.02 2.15
C ASP A 51 15.46 16.94 2.61
N ILE A 52 14.63 16.43 1.68
CA ILE A 52 13.55 15.47 1.96
C ILE A 52 13.56 14.42 0.86
N VAL A 53 13.47 13.14 1.22
CA VAL A 53 13.19 12.05 0.29
C VAL A 53 11.79 11.51 0.53
N ILE A 54 11.05 11.27 -0.56
CA ILE A 54 9.74 10.64 -0.53
C ILE A 54 9.82 9.33 -1.29
N SER A 55 9.64 8.23 -0.61
CA SER A 55 9.58 6.90 -1.19
C SER A 55 8.21 6.27 -0.91
N GLN A 56 7.88 5.20 -1.60
CA GLN A 56 6.63 4.49 -1.37
C GLN A 56 6.92 3.00 -1.06
N PRO A 57 6.11 2.34 -0.20
CA PRO A 57 6.46 1.03 0.32
C PRO A 57 6.28 -0.13 -0.69
N PHE A 58 5.57 0.07 -1.80
CA PHE A 58 5.24 -1.01 -2.74
C PHE A 58 6.35 -1.28 -3.76
N PHE A 59 7.04 -0.23 -4.21
CA PHE A 59 8.25 -0.29 -5.04
C PHE A 59 9.27 0.68 -4.46
N PRO A 60 9.83 0.35 -3.29
CA PRO A 60 10.57 1.34 -2.52
C PRO A 60 11.91 1.71 -3.16
N TYR A 61 12.30 2.96 -2.94
CA TYR A 61 13.70 3.35 -2.92
C TYR A 61 14.21 3.07 -1.51
N TYR A 62 15.20 2.19 -1.39
CA TYR A 62 15.77 1.82 -0.10
C TYR A 62 16.72 2.90 0.39
N VAL A 63 16.37 3.56 1.48
CA VAL A 63 17.20 4.60 2.10
C VAL A 63 18.08 3.95 3.16
N THR A 64 19.27 3.54 2.70
CA THR A 64 20.27 2.85 3.53
C THR A 64 21.15 3.81 4.31
N ARG A 65 21.94 3.29 5.23
CA ARG A 65 22.93 4.06 5.99
C ARG A 65 23.92 4.79 5.06
N GLU A 66 24.47 4.09 4.08
CA GLU A 66 25.43 4.64 3.14
C GLU A 66 24.87 5.83 2.34
N LEU A 67 23.59 5.72 1.96
CA LEU A 67 22.89 6.81 1.27
C LEU A 67 22.65 8.00 2.18
N MET A 68 22.28 7.78 3.44
CA MET A 68 22.14 8.86 4.42
C MET A 68 23.48 9.56 4.71
N GLU A 69 24.58 8.80 4.78
CA GLU A 69 25.94 9.34 4.93
C GLU A 69 26.36 10.21 3.74
N SER A 70 25.90 9.87 2.53
CA SER A 70 26.16 10.64 1.31
C SER A 70 25.29 11.88 1.15
N ALA A 71 24.23 12.02 1.97
CA ALA A 71 23.20 13.05 1.86
C ALA A 71 23.20 14.01 3.08
N PRO A 72 24.20 14.88 3.21
CA PRO A 72 24.39 15.69 4.44
C PRO A 72 23.28 16.72 4.69
N LYS A 73 22.43 17.02 3.71
CA LYS A 73 21.29 17.94 3.85
C LYS A 73 19.99 17.23 4.21
N LEU A 74 19.97 15.90 4.13
CA LEU A 74 18.75 15.12 4.35
C LEU A 74 18.27 15.27 5.79
N LYS A 75 17.03 15.72 5.95
CA LYS A 75 16.39 15.97 7.25
C LYS A 75 15.21 15.02 7.49
N MET A 76 14.59 14.53 6.41
CA MET A 76 13.37 13.75 6.53
C MET A 76 13.25 12.71 5.41
N ALA A 77 12.83 11.52 5.78
CA ALA A 77 12.39 10.47 4.85
C ALA A 77 10.89 10.23 5.04
N ILE A 78 10.12 10.43 3.99
CA ILE A 78 8.67 10.27 3.99
C ILE A 78 8.32 8.97 3.26
N THR A 79 7.61 8.08 3.93
CA THR A 79 6.97 6.93 3.31
C THR A 79 5.57 7.31 2.83
N ALA A 80 5.36 7.32 1.52
CA ALA A 80 4.06 7.63 0.91
C ALA A 80 3.10 6.43 1.01
N GLY A 81 2.85 5.98 2.22
CA GLY A 81 2.04 4.81 2.56
C GLY A 81 2.24 4.41 4.00
N ILE A 82 1.91 3.17 4.33
CA ILE A 82 2.12 2.57 5.65
C ILE A 82 3.29 1.59 5.54
N GLY A 83 4.18 1.62 6.52
CA GLY A 83 5.39 0.81 6.58
C GLY A 83 6.64 1.56 6.13
N SER A 84 7.71 1.41 6.88
CA SER A 84 9.01 2.05 6.68
C SER A 84 10.17 1.06 6.59
N ASP A 85 9.89 -0.20 6.27
CA ASP A 85 10.89 -1.29 6.22
C ASP A 85 12.02 -1.04 5.19
N HIS A 86 11.79 -0.10 4.25
CA HIS A 86 12.76 0.31 3.24
C HIS A 86 13.66 1.48 3.70
N VAL A 87 13.51 1.92 4.94
CA VAL A 87 14.35 2.97 5.55
C VAL A 87 15.11 2.37 6.71
N ASP A 88 16.43 2.53 6.73
CA ASP A 88 17.26 2.16 7.89
C ASP A 88 16.98 3.11 9.06
N LEU A 89 16.07 2.68 9.95
CA LEU A 89 15.61 3.48 11.09
C LEU A 89 16.75 3.78 12.09
N GLN A 90 17.68 2.85 12.25
CA GLN A 90 18.82 3.08 13.15
C GLN A 90 19.74 4.13 12.56
N ALA A 91 20.05 4.06 11.27
CA ALA A 91 20.83 5.08 10.59
C ALA A 91 20.13 6.44 10.63
N ALA A 92 18.84 6.49 10.41
CA ALA A 92 18.06 7.73 10.47
C ALA A 92 18.16 8.39 11.86
N MET A 93 18.07 7.62 12.94
CA MET A 93 18.28 8.13 14.31
C MET A 93 19.69 8.66 14.52
N ASP A 94 20.70 7.92 14.07
CA ASP A 94 22.11 8.31 14.21
C ASP A 94 22.41 9.64 13.48
N HIS A 95 21.81 9.83 12.31
CA HIS A 95 21.94 11.03 11.47
C HIS A 95 20.92 12.13 11.76
N LYS A 96 20.01 11.93 12.72
CA LYS A 96 18.94 12.87 13.10
C LYS A 96 18.02 13.20 11.94
N ILE A 97 17.68 12.17 11.15
CA ILE A 97 16.73 12.24 10.04
C ILE A 97 15.37 11.76 10.57
N ASP A 98 14.34 12.59 10.42
CA ASP A 98 12.98 12.22 10.78
C ASP A 98 12.42 11.22 9.75
N VAL A 99 11.83 10.13 10.24
CA VAL A 99 11.13 9.16 9.37
C VAL A 99 9.64 9.23 9.66
N VAL A 100 8.85 9.53 8.64
CA VAL A 100 7.40 9.69 8.76
C VAL A 100 6.66 8.83 7.75
N GLU A 101 5.49 8.35 8.16
CA GLU A 101 4.58 7.56 7.34
C GLU A 101 3.26 8.30 7.15
N VAL A 102 2.57 8.04 6.02
CA VAL A 102 1.18 8.47 5.83
C VAL A 102 0.26 7.46 6.52
N THR A 103 0.28 7.50 7.84
CA THR A 103 -0.40 6.55 8.71
C THR A 103 -1.92 6.60 8.50
N TYR A 104 -2.54 5.42 8.42
CA TYR A 104 -4.00 5.22 8.30
C TYR A 104 -4.65 5.63 6.97
N CYS A 105 -3.92 6.11 6.00
CA CYS A 105 -4.48 6.62 4.74
C CYS A 105 -5.32 5.57 3.98
N ASN A 106 -4.94 4.30 4.04
CA ASN A 106 -5.57 3.21 3.31
C ASN A 106 -6.23 2.14 4.21
N SER A 107 -6.30 2.34 5.53
CA SER A 107 -6.79 1.31 6.48
C SER A 107 -8.19 0.81 6.14
N ARG A 108 -9.09 1.71 5.73
CA ARG A 108 -10.45 1.34 5.31
C ARG A 108 -10.43 0.51 4.03
N SER A 109 -9.67 0.93 3.03
CA SER A 109 -9.55 0.21 1.76
C SER A 109 -8.99 -1.21 1.96
N VAL A 110 -7.99 -1.35 2.83
CA VAL A 110 -7.43 -2.67 3.18
C VAL A 110 -8.47 -3.53 3.89
N ALA A 111 -9.20 -2.99 4.85
CA ALA A 111 -10.25 -3.73 5.55
C ALA A 111 -11.36 -4.20 4.60
N GLU A 112 -11.80 -3.35 3.68
CA GLU A 112 -12.80 -3.70 2.67
C GLU A 112 -12.28 -4.76 1.69
N HIS A 113 -11.02 -4.66 1.29
CA HIS A 113 -10.38 -5.67 0.45
C HIS A 113 -10.30 -7.03 1.15
N ILE A 114 -9.99 -7.07 2.45
CA ILE A 114 -9.97 -8.31 3.24
C ILE A 114 -11.36 -8.93 3.30
N VAL A 115 -12.40 -8.15 3.59
CA VAL A 115 -13.79 -8.64 3.60
C VAL A 115 -14.19 -9.21 2.23
N MET A 116 -13.86 -8.50 1.15
CA MET A 116 -14.06 -9.01 -0.21
C MET A 116 -13.37 -10.36 -0.41
N GLN A 117 -12.10 -10.49 -0.02
CA GLN A 117 -11.35 -11.73 -0.19
C GLN A 117 -11.92 -12.90 0.63
N ILE A 118 -12.39 -12.65 1.86
CA ILE A 118 -13.09 -13.68 2.66
C ILE A 118 -14.28 -14.21 1.89
N LEU A 119 -15.12 -13.33 1.35
CA LEU A 119 -16.30 -13.73 0.58
C LEU A 119 -15.92 -14.46 -0.73
N VAL A 120 -14.91 -13.98 -1.44
CA VAL A 120 -14.38 -14.62 -2.66
C VAL A 120 -13.93 -16.05 -2.38
N LEU A 121 -13.20 -16.26 -1.28
CA LEU A 121 -12.68 -17.57 -0.89
C LEU A 121 -13.83 -18.51 -0.44
N VAL A 122 -14.68 -18.06 0.45
CA VAL A 122 -15.78 -18.88 1.01
C VAL A 122 -16.79 -19.27 -0.07
N ARG A 123 -17.04 -18.37 -1.02
CA ARG A 123 -17.96 -18.61 -2.14
C ARG A 123 -17.32 -19.28 -3.36
N ASP A 124 -16.02 -19.60 -3.31
CA ASP A 124 -15.26 -20.16 -4.45
C ASP A 124 -15.43 -19.34 -5.75
N PHE A 125 -15.52 -18.01 -5.60
CA PHE A 125 -15.87 -17.12 -6.71
C PHE A 125 -14.89 -17.22 -7.88
N THR A 126 -13.58 -17.30 -7.60
CA THR A 126 -12.55 -17.29 -8.65
C THR A 126 -12.67 -18.49 -9.57
N THR A 127 -12.88 -19.70 -9.02
CA THR A 127 -13.06 -20.92 -9.81
C THR A 127 -14.36 -20.88 -10.61
N GLN A 128 -15.45 -20.44 -9.98
CA GLN A 128 -16.73 -20.33 -10.66
C GLN A 128 -16.69 -19.30 -11.81
N HIS A 129 -16.04 -18.18 -11.59
CA HIS A 129 -15.82 -17.16 -12.60
C HIS A 129 -15.04 -17.72 -13.81
N GLN A 130 -13.97 -18.49 -13.57
CA GLN A 130 -13.20 -19.11 -14.64
C GLN A 130 -14.03 -20.11 -15.44
N ILE A 131 -14.79 -20.99 -14.76
CA ILE A 131 -15.67 -21.97 -15.42
C ILE A 131 -16.65 -21.27 -16.36
N VAL A 132 -17.26 -20.18 -15.91
CA VAL A 132 -18.24 -19.43 -16.74
C VAL A 132 -17.54 -18.73 -17.91
N ASN A 133 -16.37 -18.16 -17.70
CA ASN A 133 -15.59 -17.54 -18.78
C ASN A 133 -15.18 -18.54 -19.87
N ASP A 134 -14.94 -19.79 -19.48
CA ASP A 134 -14.59 -20.87 -20.40
C ASP A 134 -15.86 -21.48 -21.07
N GLY A 135 -17.05 -20.90 -20.86
CA GLY A 135 -18.30 -21.33 -21.41
C GLY A 135 -18.97 -22.51 -20.67
N GLY A 136 -18.45 -22.86 -19.49
CA GLY A 136 -18.97 -23.91 -18.64
C GLY A 136 -20.13 -23.44 -17.76
N TRP A 137 -20.93 -24.44 -17.28
CA TRP A 137 -22.01 -24.24 -16.32
C TRP A 137 -22.17 -25.49 -15.47
N HIS A 138 -21.58 -25.48 -14.26
CA HIS A 138 -21.47 -26.67 -13.40
C HIS A 138 -22.01 -26.40 -12.00
N ILE A 139 -23.33 -26.37 -11.84
CA ILE A 139 -23.98 -26.00 -10.58
C ILE A 139 -23.65 -26.96 -9.43
N ALA A 140 -23.60 -28.27 -9.71
CA ALA A 140 -23.28 -29.28 -8.68
C ALA A 140 -21.86 -29.10 -8.12
N ASP A 141 -20.92 -28.79 -8.97
CA ASP A 141 -19.54 -28.47 -8.60
C ASP A 141 -19.47 -27.18 -7.77
N ALA A 142 -20.17 -26.12 -8.20
CA ALA A 142 -20.26 -24.88 -7.47
C ALA A 142 -20.79 -25.07 -6.05
N VAL A 143 -21.91 -25.82 -5.89
CA VAL A 143 -22.51 -26.10 -4.59
C VAL A 143 -21.58 -26.90 -3.68
N SER A 144 -20.80 -27.82 -4.22
CA SER A 144 -19.89 -28.67 -3.44
C SER A 144 -18.71 -27.91 -2.83
N ARG A 145 -18.38 -26.74 -3.35
CA ARG A 145 -17.19 -25.93 -2.93
C ARG A 145 -17.53 -24.57 -2.36
N SER A 146 -18.77 -24.15 -2.44
CA SER A 146 -19.21 -22.87 -1.90
C SER A 146 -19.90 -23.05 -0.56
N TYR A 147 -19.59 -22.20 0.38
CA TYR A 147 -20.14 -22.20 1.73
C TYR A 147 -20.76 -20.85 2.05
N ASP A 148 -21.67 -20.82 2.99
CA ASP A 148 -22.15 -19.58 3.58
C ASP A 148 -21.22 -19.15 4.69
N VAL A 149 -21.06 -17.84 4.82
CA VAL A 149 -20.19 -17.26 5.87
C VAL A 149 -20.86 -17.29 7.22
N GLU A 150 -22.20 -17.27 7.27
CA GLU A 150 -22.99 -17.35 8.50
C GLU A 150 -22.51 -18.50 9.39
N GLY A 151 -22.33 -18.21 10.68
CA GLY A 151 -21.87 -19.18 11.68
C GLY A 151 -20.38 -19.54 11.62
N MET A 152 -19.63 -19.03 10.64
CA MET A 152 -18.20 -19.25 10.59
C MET A 152 -17.45 -18.46 11.67
N HIS A 153 -16.26 -18.95 12.02
CA HIS A 153 -15.34 -18.28 12.91
C HIS A 153 -14.35 -17.43 12.10
N ILE A 154 -14.38 -16.12 12.29
CA ILE A 154 -13.47 -15.16 11.66
C ILE A 154 -12.56 -14.58 12.73
N GLY A 155 -11.26 -14.75 12.55
CA GLY A 155 -10.25 -14.26 13.47
C GLY A 155 -9.26 -13.31 12.82
N THR A 156 -8.77 -12.33 13.59
CA THR A 156 -7.67 -11.47 13.20
C THR A 156 -6.51 -11.60 14.17
N ILE A 157 -5.29 -11.64 13.65
CA ILE A 157 -4.08 -11.46 14.45
C ILE A 157 -3.82 -9.97 14.49
N ALA A 158 -4.00 -9.37 15.65
CA ALA A 158 -4.12 -7.95 15.95
C ALA A 158 -5.52 -7.36 15.67
N ALA A 159 -5.99 -6.55 16.62
CA ALA A 159 -7.25 -5.80 16.53
C ALA A 159 -7.00 -4.28 16.47
N GLY A 160 -5.96 -3.87 15.73
CA GLY A 160 -5.70 -2.48 15.41
C GLY A 160 -6.72 -1.92 14.42
N ARG A 161 -6.43 -0.79 13.80
CA ARG A 161 -7.39 -0.09 12.91
C ARG A 161 -7.92 -0.97 11.77
N ILE A 162 -7.07 -1.77 11.14
CA ILE A 162 -7.48 -2.66 10.04
C ILE A 162 -8.25 -3.85 10.61
N GLY A 163 -7.64 -4.60 11.56
CA GLY A 163 -8.25 -5.80 12.12
C GLY A 163 -9.61 -5.52 12.77
N TYR A 164 -9.70 -4.45 13.55
CA TYR A 164 -10.97 -4.03 14.15
C TYR A 164 -12.02 -3.67 13.08
N ASP A 165 -11.64 -2.94 12.02
CA ASP A 165 -12.57 -2.56 10.96
C ASP A 165 -13.04 -3.77 10.14
N VAL A 166 -12.17 -4.78 9.95
CA VAL A 166 -12.56 -6.08 9.35
C VAL A 166 -13.60 -6.77 10.23
N LEU A 167 -13.34 -6.92 11.54
CA LEU A 167 -14.28 -7.56 12.45
C LEU A 167 -15.62 -6.83 12.46
N ARG A 168 -15.61 -5.50 12.55
CA ARG A 168 -16.81 -4.66 12.52
C ARG A 168 -17.61 -4.85 11.23
N LYS A 169 -16.93 -4.95 10.08
CA LYS A 169 -17.57 -5.16 8.76
C LYS A 169 -18.08 -6.58 8.57
N MET A 170 -17.47 -7.56 9.22
CA MET A 170 -17.91 -8.96 9.18
C MET A 170 -19.06 -9.25 10.15
N HIS A 171 -19.26 -8.45 11.17
CA HIS A 171 -20.32 -8.65 12.16
C HIS A 171 -21.73 -8.85 11.56
N PRO A 172 -22.17 -8.10 10.54
CA PRO A 172 -23.49 -8.27 9.94
C PRO A 172 -23.67 -9.57 9.14
N PHE A 173 -22.62 -10.37 8.97
CA PHE A 173 -22.68 -11.68 8.33
C PHE A 173 -22.99 -12.82 9.31
N ASP A 174 -23.36 -12.51 10.55
CA ASP A 174 -23.69 -13.47 11.60
C ASP A 174 -22.59 -14.51 11.87
N VAL A 175 -21.34 -14.02 11.87
CA VAL A 175 -20.13 -14.81 12.14
C VAL A 175 -19.68 -14.71 13.60
N HIS A 176 -18.90 -15.69 14.06
CA HIS A 176 -18.21 -15.64 15.34
C HIS A 176 -16.88 -14.92 15.20
N LEU A 177 -16.73 -13.77 15.85
CA LEU A 177 -15.57 -12.91 15.74
C LEU A 177 -14.53 -13.19 16.82
N HIS A 178 -13.27 -13.28 16.43
CA HIS A 178 -12.15 -13.52 17.32
C HIS A 178 -10.98 -12.56 16.99
N TYR A 179 -10.15 -12.28 17.98
CA TYR A 179 -8.89 -11.57 17.78
C TYR A 179 -7.86 -12.02 18.82
N PHE A 180 -6.60 -11.84 18.48
CA PHE A 180 -5.44 -12.06 19.34
C PHE A 180 -4.61 -10.79 19.45
#